data_e0a86ac9d7689563a1159267e5f13163
#
_entry.id   e0a86ac9d7689563a1159267e5f13163
#
_cell.length_a   1.000
_cell.length_b   1.000
_cell.length_c   1.000
_cell.angle_alpha   90.00
_cell.angle_beta   90.00
_cell.angle_gamma   90.00
#
_symmetry.space_group_name_H-M   'P 1'
#
loop_
_entity.id
_entity.type
_entity.pdbx_description
1 polymer ?
#
loop_
_entity_poly.entity_id
_entity_poly.type
_entity_poly.pdbx_seq_one_letter_code
_entity_poly.pdbx_strand_id
1 'polypeptide(L)'
;MCTAATYTTDSFYFGRNLDYEFSYGDEVTVTPRAYPFSLRCMGDFRTKYAMIGMAYVAGEYPLYYDAVNEKGLGIAGLNFVGNAVYHPAQDSKSNVAQFELIPWLLGSCATLAEVRTLLAKTNIVNIPFSEQLPLAQLHWLIADKTGSIVVESTADGLHIYDNPVGVLTNNPPFPQQLFALNNYRALSPRTPAVAFADGLDLPVYSRGLGALGLPGDLSSQSRFVRAAFVRMNAKSGSSEAESVGQFFHILHAVEQQRGCCELDGGKYEITLYTSCCNADKGIYYYTTYGNHQITAVDMHRENLDGDRLVRYPLVQGEQIALQN
;
A
#
# COMPACT_ATOMS: atom_id res chain seq x y z
N MET A 1 11.41 1.69 -3.15
CA MET A 1 10.27 2.67 -3.07
C MET A 1 8.94 1.94 -3.07
N CYS A 2 7.81 2.62 -3.01
CA CYS A 2 6.50 1.96 -2.92
C CYS A 2 5.38 2.92 -3.29
N THR A 3 4.23 2.38 -3.69
CA THR A 3 2.98 3.14 -3.84
C THR A 3 1.82 2.31 -3.32
N ALA A 4 1.01 2.84 -2.41
CA ALA A 4 -0.22 2.20 -1.97
C ALA A 4 -1.43 3.04 -2.37
N ALA A 5 -2.54 2.38 -2.66
CA ALA A 5 -3.77 3.02 -3.09
C ALA A 5 -5.01 2.33 -2.53
N THR A 6 -6.09 3.10 -2.49
CA THR A 6 -7.45 2.61 -2.29
C THR A 6 -8.28 2.83 -3.55
N TYR A 7 -9.33 2.06 -3.75
CA TYR A 7 -10.30 2.28 -4.82
C TYR A 7 -11.67 1.76 -4.39
N THR A 8 -12.71 2.43 -4.78
CA THR A 8 -14.08 2.04 -4.41
C THR A 8 -14.95 2.02 -5.66
N THR A 9 -15.61 0.89 -5.87
CA THR A 9 -16.71 0.69 -6.82
C THR A 9 -17.91 0.19 -6.03
N ASP A 10 -18.50 -0.95 -6.38
CA ASP A 10 -19.47 -1.64 -5.53
C ASP A 10 -18.81 -2.29 -4.30
N SER A 11 -17.50 -2.56 -4.38
CA SER A 11 -16.68 -3.02 -3.25
C SER A 11 -15.53 -2.05 -2.98
N PHE A 12 -14.92 -2.18 -1.80
CA PHE A 12 -13.72 -1.46 -1.40
C PHE A 12 -12.46 -2.28 -1.70
N TYR A 13 -11.50 -1.67 -2.38
CA TYR A 13 -10.22 -2.27 -2.78
C TYR A 13 -9.06 -1.54 -2.14
N PHE A 14 -8.08 -2.32 -1.70
CA PHE A 14 -6.85 -1.84 -1.08
C PHE A 14 -5.65 -2.63 -1.60
N GLY A 15 -4.53 -1.98 -1.88
CA GLY A 15 -3.32 -2.67 -2.34
C GLY A 15 -2.15 -1.74 -2.61
N ARG A 16 -1.07 -2.32 -3.15
CA ARG A 16 0.18 -1.59 -3.33
C ARG A 16 1.06 -2.12 -4.46
N ASN A 17 2.02 -1.31 -4.90
CA ASN A 17 3.28 -1.73 -5.50
C ASN A 17 4.35 -1.85 -4.41
N LEU A 18 5.06 -2.98 -4.34
CA LEU A 18 6.31 -3.08 -3.60
C LEU A 18 7.47 -2.89 -4.58
N ASP A 19 8.15 -1.75 -4.48
CA ASP A 19 9.30 -1.44 -5.33
C ASP A 19 10.58 -1.64 -4.49
N TYR A 20 11.43 -2.59 -4.92
CA TYR A 20 12.68 -2.94 -4.25
C TYR A 20 13.63 -3.66 -5.22
N GLU A 21 14.89 -3.85 -4.81
CA GLU A 21 15.90 -4.50 -5.65
C GLU A 21 15.92 -6.03 -5.55
N PHE A 22 15.32 -6.62 -4.54
CA PHE A 22 15.21 -8.08 -4.36
C PHE A 22 14.03 -8.46 -3.46
N SER A 23 13.54 -9.71 -3.60
CA SER A 23 12.54 -10.29 -2.72
C SER A 23 13.21 -11.05 -1.58
N TYR A 24 12.66 -10.94 -0.38
CA TYR A 24 13.07 -11.76 0.78
C TYR A 24 12.47 -13.18 0.77
N GLY A 25 11.68 -13.53 -0.25
CA GLY A 25 10.86 -14.74 -0.29
C GLY A 25 9.43 -14.41 0.12
N ASP A 26 8.88 -13.40 -0.54
CA ASP A 26 7.53 -12.87 -0.26
C ASP A 26 6.48 -13.90 -0.66
N GLU A 27 5.43 -14.01 0.13
CA GLU A 27 4.33 -14.94 -0.10
C GLU A 27 2.99 -14.37 0.41
N VAL A 28 1.88 -14.79 -0.20
CA VAL A 28 0.57 -14.46 0.35
C VAL A 28 0.33 -15.32 1.57
N THR A 29 0.06 -14.65 2.71
CA THR A 29 -0.10 -15.33 4.01
C THR A 29 -1.46 -14.99 4.59
N VAL A 30 -2.19 -16.03 5.02
CA VAL A 30 -3.41 -15.92 5.82
C VAL A 30 -3.06 -16.22 7.28
N THR A 31 -3.32 -15.23 8.15
CA THR A 31 -3.23 -15.39 9.62
C THR A 31 -4.65 -15.62 10.16
N PRO A 32 -4.93 -16.75 10.82
CA PRO A 32 -6.25 -17.04 11.37
C PRO A 32 -6.57 -16.19 12.60
N ARG A 33 -7.82 -16.29 13.08
CA ARG A 33 -8.23 -15.74 14.38
C ARG A 33 -7.51 -16.44 15.52
N ALA A 34 -7.34 -15.77 16.62
CA ALA A 34 -6.65 -16.28 17.82
C ALA A 34 -5.20 -16.70 17.59
N TYR A 35 -4.59 -16.34 16.43
CA TYR A 35 -3.19 -16.61 16.18
C TYR A 35 -2.29 -15.89 17.19
N PRO A 36 -1.33 -16.58 17.80
CA PRO A 36 -0.48 -15.99 18.84
C PRO A 36 0.66 -15.18 18.21
N PHE A 37 0.79 -13.92 18.63
CA PHE A 37 1.96 -13.10 18.43
C PHE A 37 2.62 -12.80 19.78
N SER A 38 3.93 -12.81 19.84
CA SER A 38 4.69 -12.32 20.98
C SER A 38 5.22 -10.93 20.65
N LEU A 39 4.57 -9.88 21.16
CA LEU A 39 4.93 -8.49 20.93
C LEU A 39 6.07 -8.08 21.85
N ARG A 40 7.03 -7.31 21.34
CA ARG A 40 8.28 -6.99 22.02
C ARG A 40 8.09 -6.29 23.37
N CYS A 41 7.11 -5.40 23.45
CA CYS A 41 6.87 -4.61 24.68
C CYS A 41 5.56 -4.95 25.39
N MET A 42 4.61 -5.61 24.71
CA MET A 42 3.28 -5.88 25.25
C MET A 42 3.02 -7.37 25.55
N GLY A 43 4.00 -8.24 25.27
CA GLY A 43 3.88 -9.68 25.53
C GLY A 43 2.93 -10.39 24.57
N ASP A 44 2.23 -11.40 25.06
CA ASP A 44 1.37 -12.24 24.23
C ASP A 44 0.14 -11.50 23.75
N PHE A 45 -0.09 -11.56 22.45
CA PHE A 45 -1.22 -10.99 21.76
C PHE A 45 -1.88 -12.06 20.88
N ARG A 46 -3.20 -12.14 20.87
CA ARG A 46 -3.95 -13.02 19.96
C ARG A 46 -4.85 -12.19 19.07
N THR A 47 -4.81 -12.51 17.78
CA THR A 47 -5.65 -11.82 16.78
C THR A 47 -7.13 -12.08 17.04
N LYS A 48 -7.91 -11.02 17.10
CA LYS A 48 -9.37 -11.09 17.14
C LYS A 48 -9.95 -11.37 15.75
N TYR A 49 -9.29 -10.86 14.71
CA TYR A 49 -9.71 -11.00 13.32
C TYR A 49 -8.64 -11.70 12.50
N ALA A 50 -9.07 -12.57 11.58
CA ALA A 50 -8.20 -13.13 10.56
C ALA A 50 -7.77 -12.05 9.56
N MET A 51 -6.60 -12.22 8.94
CA MET A 51 -6.07 -11.30 7.95
C MET A 51 -5.36 -12.04 6.82
N ILE A 52 -5.31 -11.42 5.65
CA ILE A 52 -4.58 -11.89 4.46
C ILE A 52 -3.72 -10.75 3.92
N GLY A 53 -2.53 -11.06 3.47
CA GLY A 53 -1.64 -10.07 2.89
C GLY A 53 -0.34 -10.65 2.37
N MET A 54 0.51 -9.80 1.82
CA MET A 54 1.85 -10.15 1.40
C MET A 54 2.81 -10.01 2.58
N ALA A 55 3.57 -11.07 2.85
CA ALA A 55 4.51 -11.12 3.97
C ALA A 55 5.80 -11.87 3.62
N TYR A 56 6.88 -11.51 4.29
CA TYR A 56 7.99 -12.40 4.52
C TYR A 56 7.76 -13.13 5.86
N VAL A 57 7.72 -14.46 5.84
CA VAL A 57 7.47 -15.23 7.07
C VAL A 57 8.79 -15.69 7.69
N ALA A 58 9.18 -15.05 8.77
CA ALA A 58 10.37 -15.38 9.55
C ALA A 58 10.03 -16.39 10.67
N GLY A 59 10.27 -17.66 10.40
CA GLY A 59 9.78 -18.74 11.26
C GLY A 59 8.25 -18.80 11.22
N GLU A 60 7.61 -18.56 12.35
CA GLU A 60 6.14 -18.49 12.48
C GLU A 60 5.64 -17.03 12.56
N TYR A 61 6.47 -16.03 12.29
CA TYR A 61 6.10 -14.62 12.37
C TYR A 61 5.95 -14.01 10.97
N PRO A 62 4.74 -13.64 10.53
CA PRO A 62 4.52 -12.96 9.26
C PRO A 62 4.85 -11.46 9.38
N LEU A 63 5.91 -11.05 8.70
CA LEU A 63 6.30 -9.66 8.53
C LEU A 63 5.56 -9.09 7.33
N TYR A 64 4.37 -8.55 7.57
CA TYR A 64 3.50 -8.04 6.52
C TYR A 64 4.02 -6.74 5.91
N TYR A 65 4.01 -6.66 4.58
CA TYR A 65 4.21 -5.42 3.83
C TYR A 65 2.89 -4.68 3.64
N ASP A 66 1.82 -5.43 3.35
CA ASP A 66 0.43 -4.99 3.30
C ASP A 66 -0.48 -6.15 3.68
N ALA A 67 -1.60 -5.83 4.28
CA ALA A 67 -2.63 -6.83 4.59
C ALA A 67 -4.01 -6.18 4.76
N VAL A 68 -5.05 -7.01 4.65
CA VAL A 68 -6.44 -6.65 4.92
C VAL A 68 -7.02 -7.70 5.88
N ASN A 69 -7.79 -7.27 6.87
CA ASN A 69 -8.49 -8.20 7.74
C ASN A 69 -9.91 -8.54 7.23
N GLU A 70 -10.51 -9.56 7.81
CA GLU A 70 -11.86 -10.05 7.46
C GLU A 70 -12.98 -9.02 7.69
N LYS A 71 -12.69 -7.86 8.26
CA LYS A 71 -13.62 -6.74 8.46
C LYS A 71 -13.47 -5.65 7.42
N GLY A 72 -12.53 -5.81 6.48
CA GLY A 72 -12.30 -4.87 5.40
C GLY A 72 -11.37 -3.71 5.74
N LEU A 73 -10.65 -3.79 6.86
CA LEU A 73 -9.61 -2.83 7.23
C LEU A 73 -8.30 -3.23 6.56
N GLY A 74 -7.67 -2.31 5.83
CA GLY A 74 -6.39 -2.52 5.13
C GLY A 74 -5.27 -1.63 5.67
N ILE A 75 -4.04 -2.17 5.69
CA ILE A 75 -2.81 -1.44 6.07
C ILE A 75 -1.69 -1.82 5.11
N ALA A 76 -0.91 -0.82 4.68
CA ALA A 76 0.35 -1.01 3.96
C ALA A 76 1.45 -0.17 4.60
N GLY A 77 2.63 -0.77 4.82
CA GLY A 77 3.84 -0.07 5.27
C GLY A 77 4.73 0.28 4.06
N LEU A 78 5.16 1.53 3.96
CA LEU A 78 5.98 2.03 2.87
C LEU A 78 7.27 2.66 3.42
N ASN A 79 8.37 2.59 2.66
CA ASN A 79 9.63 3.19 3.06
C ASN A 79 9.51 4.70 3.25
N PHE A 80 10.03 5.18 4.39
CA PHE A 80 10.02 6.59 4.81
C PHE A 80 11.40 7.00 5.33
N VAL A 81 12.42 6.66 4.55
CA VAL A 81 13.84 6.75 4.90
C VAL A 81 14.25 8.19 5.21
N GLY A 82 14.94 8.38 6.34
CA GLY A 82 15.42 9.69 6.78
C GLY A 82 14.36 10.56 7.48
N ASN A 83 13.09 10.19 7.46
CA ASN A 83 12.00 10.89 8.15
C ASN A 83 11.42 10.09 9.31
N ALA A 84 11.36 8.75 9.19
CA ALA A 84 10.86 7.90 10.26
C ALA A 84 11.79 7.96 11.50
N VAL A 85 11.21 8.29 12.64
CA VAL A 85 11.88 8.26 13.94
C VAL A 85 11.01 7.47 14.92
N TYR A 86 11.60 6.46 15.55
CA TYR A 86 10.93 5.64 16.56
C TYR A 86 11.46 6.00 17.94
N HIS A 87 10.58 6.01 18.93
CA HIS A 87 10.85 6.58 20.23
C HIS A 87 11.12 5.50 21.30
N PRO A 88 11.78 5.82 22.40
CA PRO A 88 11.85 4.92 23.56
C PRO A 88 10.46 4.54 24.06
N ALA A 89 10.35 3.38 24.72
CA ALA A 89 9.11 2.93 25.33
C ALA A 89 8.57 3.96 26.35
N GLN A 90 7.27 4.13 26.40
CA GLN A 90 6.54 5.05 27.28
C GLN A 90 5.54 4.27 28.13
N ASP A 91 5.62 4.36 29.45
CA ASP A 91 4.79 3.56 30.39
C ASP A 91 3.27 3.79 30.21
N SER A 92 2.87 4.97 29.74
CA SER A 92 1.47 5.36 29.55
C SER A 92 0.88 4.97 28.21
N LYS A 93 1.66 4.33 27.32
CA LYS A 93 1.26 4.01 25.95
C LYS A 93 1.44 2.53 25.58
N SER A 94 0.68 2.09 24.61
CA SER A 94 0.92 0.81 23.91
C SER A 94 2.18 0.96 23.07
N ASN A 95 3.27 0.30 23.48
CA ASN A 95 4.55 0.34 22.79
C ASN A 95 4.62 -0.78 21.77
N VAL A 96 4.65 -0.43 20.49
CA VAL A 96 4.60 -1.37 19.35
C VAL A 96 5.83 -1.18 18.48
N ALA A 97 6.55 -2.25 18.16
CA ALA A 97 7.61 -2.17 17.16
C ALA A 97 7.03 -1.96 15.77
N GLN A 98 7.79 -1.31 14.87
CA GLN A 98 7.29 -0.94 13.54
C GLN A 98 6.79 -2.15 12.72
N PHE A 99 7.41 -3.33 12.87
CA PHE A 99 7.00 -4.56 12.18
C PHE A 99 5.76 -5.23 12.79
N GLU A 100 5.40 -4.87 14.02
CA GLU A 100 4.23 -5.37 14.74
C GLU A 100 2.96 -4.57 14.41
N LEU A 101 3.09 -3.36 13.86
CA LEU A 101 1.97 -2.43 13.71
C LEU A 101 0.85 -3.01 12.85
N ILE A 102 1.18 -3.64 11.72
CA ILE A 102 0.18 -4.24 10.81
C ILE A 102 -0.60 -5.36 11.51
N PRO A 103 0.04 -6.45 12.00
CA PRO A 103 -0.70 -7.55 12.63
C PRO A 103 -1.43 -7.12 13.92
N TRP A 104 -0.87 -6.18 14.68
CA TRP A 104 -1.50 -5.69 15.88
C TRP A 104 -2.78 -4.88 15.62
N LEU A 105 -2.74 -3.91 14.67
CA LEU A 105 -3.92 -3.12 14.33
C LEU A 105 -4.98 -3.97 13.64
N LEU A 106 -4.61 -4.78 12.64
CA LEU A 106 -5.56 -5.63 11.92
C LEU A 106 -6.15 -6.74 12.80
N GLY A 107 -5.35 -7.27 13.71
CA GLY A 107 -5.82 -8.27 14.69
C GLY A 107 -6.69 -7.68 15.78
N SER A 108 -6.63 -6.38 16.06
CA SER A 108 -7.38 -5.72 17.13
C SER A 108 -8.62 -4.97 16.66
N CYS A 109 -8.57 -4.30 15.49
CA CYS A 109 -9.54 -3.33 15.03
C CYS A 109 -10.36 -3.85 13.85
N ALA A 110 -11.66 -3.53 13.84
CA ALA A 110 -12.55 -3.81 12.72
C ALA A 110 -12.72 -2.61 11.78
N THR A 111 -12.47 -1.39 12.25
CA THR A 111 -12.77 -0.15 11.54
C THR A 111 -11.65 0.88 11.68
N LEU A 112 -11.60 1.82 10.72
CA LEU A 112 -10.69 2.96 10.76
C LEU A 112 -10.89 3.83 12.02
N ALA A 113 -12.11 3.94 12.52
CA ALA A 113 -12.44 4.68 13.76
C ALA A 113 -11.80 4.02 14.99
N GLU A 114 -11.84 2.68 15.08
CA GLU A 114 -11.17 1.93 16.14
C GLU A 114 -9.65 2.10 16.05
N VAL A 115 -9.07 2.07 14.84
CA VAL A 115 -7.65 2.32 14.60
C VAL A 115 -7.23 3.70 15.13
N ARG A 116 -7.98 4.75 14.82
CA ARG A 116 -7.69 6.11 15.34
C ARG A 116 -7.68 6.15 16.86
N THR A 117 -8.65 5.49 17.49
CA THR A 117 -8.76 5.41 18.95
C THR A 117 -7.56 4.68 19.57
N LEU A 118 -7.11 3.61 18.92
CA LEU A 118 -5.98 2.82 19.39
C LEU A 118 -4.66 3.57 19.19
N LEU A 119 -4.47 4.18 18.01
CA LEU A 119 -3.25 4.94 17.68
C LEU A 119 -3.04 6.17 18.59
N ALA A 120 -4.11 6.80 19.09
CA ALA A 120 -4.00 7.91 20.04
C ALA A 120 -3.25 7.53 21.33
N LYS A 121 -3.22 6.25 21.68
CA LYS A 121 -2.54 5.68 22.85
C LYS A 121 -1.29 4.87 22.47
N THR A 122 -0.85 4.94 21.23
CA THR A 122 0.27 4.15 20.71
C THR A 122 1.56 4.94 20.71
N ASN A 123 2.66 4.22 20.87
CA ASN A 123 4.02 4.70 20.65
C ASN A 123 4.75 3.65 19.80
N ILE A 124 5.40 4.08 18.72
CA ILE A 124 6.20 3.18 17.89
C ILE A 124 7.62 3.18 18.42
N VAL A 125 8.09 1.99 18.83
CA VAL A 125 9.38 1.84 19.51
C VAL A 125 10.49 1.42 18.55
N ASN A 126 11.71 1.82 18.92
CA ASN A 126 12.95 1.57 18.21
C ASN A 126 13.51 0.17 18.53
N ILE A 127 12.79 -0.88 18.15
CA ILE A 127 13.19 -2.28 18.34
C ILE A 127 13.21 -3.00 16.99
N PRO A 128 14.38 -3.54 16.54
CA PRO A 128 14.46 -4.31 15.31
C PRO A 128 13.82 -5.69 15.48
N PHE A 129 13.46 -6.33 14.38
CA PHE A 129 13.00 -7.72 14.43
C PHE A 129 14.14 -8.67 14.83
N SER A 130 15.30 -8.54 14.18
CA SER A 130 16.53 -9.27 14.48
C SER A 130 17.75 -8.48 13.99
N GLU A 131 18.97 -8.98 14.22
CA GLU A 131 20.18 -8.40 13.66
C GLU A 131 20.21 -8.44 12.14
N GLN A 132 19.65 -9.51 11.53
CA GLN A 132 19.59 -9.70 10.07
C GLN A 132 18.43 -8.89 9.44
N LEU A 133 17.42 -8.54 10.22
CA LEU A 133 16.28 -7.74 9.82
C LEU A 133 16.22 -6.47 10.71
N PRO A 134 17.04 -5.46 10.37
CA PRO A 134 17.15 -4.24 11.15
C PRO A 134 15.88 -3.39 11.05
N LEU A 135 15.88 -2.26 11.72
CA LEU A 135 14.77 -1.31 11.69
C LEU A 135 14.44 -0.87 10.25
N ALA A 136 13.22 -1.14 9.84
CA ALA A 136 12.66 -0.56 8.63
C ALA A 136 12.07 0.82 8.95
N GLN A 137 12.51 1.85 8.24
CA GLN A 137 11.97 3.21 8.36
C GLN A 137 10.69 3.30 7.52
N LEU A 138 9.53 3.24 8.17
CA LEU A 138 8.22 3.13 7.53
C LEU A 138 7.28 4.26 7.93
N HIS A 139 6.32 4.51 7.05
CA HIS A 139 5.04 5.14 7.32
C HIS A 139 3.91 4.27 6.73
N TRP A 140 2.67 4.52 7.08
CA TRP A 140 1.58 3.60 6.77
C TRP A 140 0.38 4.30 6.15
N LEU A 141 -0.18 3.67 5.10
CA LEU A 141 -1.54 3.93 4.63
C LEU A 141 -2.47 2.95 5.34
N ILE A 142 -3.50 3.45 6.01
CA ILE A 142 -4.53 2.65 6.67
C ILE A 142 -5.89 3.10 6.15
N ALA A 143 -6.74 2.15 5.76
CA ALA A 143 -8.03 2.48 5.16
C ALA A 143 -9.08 1.40 5.37
N ASP A 144 -10.33 1.82 5.38
CA ASP A 144 -11.51 0.99 5.17
C ASP A 144 -12.44 1.71 4.17
N LYS A 145 -13.63 1.17 3.93
CA LYS A 145 -14.61 1.75 3.00
C LYS A 145 -15.09 3.16 3.38
N THR A 146 -14.82 3.65 4.58
CA THR A 146 -15.23 4.98 5.06
C THR A 146 -14.19 6.06 4.76
N GLY A 147 -12.94 5.68 4.48
CA GLY A 147 -11.87 6.61 4.16
C GLY A 147 -10.47 6.06 4.40
N SER A 148 -9.48 6.94 4.39
CA SER A 148 -8.08 6.57 4.60
C SER A 148 -7.32 7.59 5.44
N ILE A 149 -6.30 7.11 6.14
CA ILE A 149 -5.35 7.92 6.92
C ILE A 149 -3.92 7.55 6.59
N VAL A 150 -3.02 8.48 6.83
CA VAL A 150 -1.58 8.23 6.84
C VAL A 150 -1.06 8.35 8.26
N VAL A 151 -0.22 7.40 8.65
CA VAL A 151 0.43 7.37 9.97
C VAL A 151 1.93 7.53 9.77
N GLU A 152 2.50 8.55 10.38
CA GLU A 152 3.94 8.87 10.33
C GLU A 152 4.48 9.04 11.75
N SER A 153 5.55 8.34 12.10
CA SER A 153 6.31 8.56 13.32
C SER A 153 7.57 9.35 12.97
N THR A 154 7.64 10.58 13.42
CA THR A 154 8.73 11.54 13.14
C THR A 154 9.38 12.03 14.42
N ALA A 155 10.39 12.88 14.32
CA ALA A 155 11.16 13.34 15.48
C ALA A 155 10.28 14.04 16.55
N ASP A 156 9.19 14.65 16.17
CA ASP A 156 8.23 15.34 17.04
C ASP A 156 7.03 14.47 17.48
N GLY A 157 6.99 13.18 17.07
CA GLY A 157 6.00 12.22 17.54
C GLY A 157 5.25 11.43 16.47
N LEU A 158 4.16 10.80 16.89
CA LEU A 158 3.28 10.03 16.02
C LEU A 158 2.16 10.94 15.48
N HIS A 159 2.08 11.05 14.15
CA HIS A 159 1.10 11.85 13.44
C HIS A 159 0.10 10.97 12.69
N ILE A 160 -1.15 11.41 12.67
CA ILE A 160 -2.26 10.76 11.96
C ILE A 160 -2.91 11.82 11.07
N TYR A 161 -2.78 11.67 9.75
CA TYR A 161 -3.32 12.60 8.78
C TYR A 161 -4.51 12.00 8.03
N ASP A 162 -5.57 12.78 7.81
CA ASP A 162 -6.61 12.40 6.87
C ASP A 162 -6.05 12.38 5.45
N ASN A 163 -6.35 11.33 4.71
CA ASN A 163 -5.89 11.18 3.33
C ASN A 163 -7.06 11.24 2.34
N PRO A 164 -7.36 12.43 1.80
CA PRO A 164 -8.51 12.61 0.91
C PRO A 164 -8.30 12.00 -0.50
N VAL A 165 -7.06 11.70 -0.86
CA VAL A 165 -6.73 11.16 -2.19
C VAL A 165 -6.54 9.65 -2.22
N GLY A 166 -6.48 9.01 -1.03
CA GLY A 166 -6.39 7.55 -0.90
C GLY A 166 -5.13 6.92 -1.52
N VAL A 167 -4.03 7.69 -1.60
CA VAL A 167 -2.72 7.26 -2.12
C VAL A 167 -1.63 7.64 -1.14
N LEU A 168 -0.62 6.78 -1.02
CA LEU A 168 0.63 7.08 -0.30
C LEU A 168 1.81 6.54 -1.13
N THR A 169 2.91 7.30 -1.16
CA THR A 169 4.18 6.87 -1.73
C THR A 169 5.27 6.83 -0.65
N ASN A 170 6.37 7.54 -0.82
CA ASN A 170 7.48 7.56 0.14
C ASN A 170 7.69 9.00 0.64
N ASN A 171 8.96 9.48 0.69
CA ASN A 171 9.29 10.87 1.00
C ASN A 171 8.72 11.85 -0.05
N PRO A 172 8.46 13.10 0.31
CA PRO A 172 8.54 13.72 1.64
C PRO A 172 7.37 13.34 2.56
N PRO A 173 7.30 13.85 3.81
CA PRO A 173 6.14 13.68 4.70
C PRO A 173 4.82 14.02 4.01
N PHE A 174 3.77 13.27 4.39
CA PHE A 174 2.47 13.30 3.71
C PHE A 174 1.85 14.69 3.54
N PRO A 175 1.90 15.61 4.54
CA PRO A 175 1.38 16.97 4.35
C PRO A 175 2.05 17.72 3.20
N GLN A 176 3.35 17.48 2.96
CA GLN A 176 4.07 18.09 1.84
C GLN A 176 3.67 17.46 0.51
N GLN A 177 3.47 16.14 0.46
CA GLN A 177 2.97 15.46 -0.73
C GLN A 177 1.58 15.98 -1.11
N LEU A 178 0.69 16.11 -0.13
CA LEU A 178 -0.66 16.63 -0.34
C LEU A 178 -0.64 18.10 -0.78
N PHE A 179 0.20 18.93 -0.16
CA PHE A 179 0.36 20.33 -0.54
C PHE A 179 0.84 20.49 -2.00
N ALA A 180 1.74 19.64 -2.45
CA ALA A 180 2.30 19.70 -3.81
C ALA A 180 1.24 19.49 -4.91
N LEU A 181 0.09 18.87 -4.61
CA LEU A 181 -1.04 18.75 -5.56
C LEU A 181 -1.56 20.11 -6.02
N ASN A 182 -1.34 21.19 -5.25
CA ASN A 182 -1.71 22.54 -5.64
C ASN A 182 -1.05 22.99 -6.95
N ASN A 183 0.16 22.48 -7.23
CA ASN A 183 0.88 22.78 -8.48
C ASN A 183 0.24 22.13 -9.72
N TYR A 184 -0.63 21.13 -9.50
CA TYR A 184 -1.26 20.31 -10.54
C TYR A 184 -2.78 20.54 -10.64
N ARG A 185 -3.29 21.57 -10.02
CA ARG A 185 -4.75 21.88 -9.99
C ARG A 185 -5.39 22.13 -11.35
N ALA A 186 -4.59 22.35 -12.39
CA ALA A 186 -5.07 22.49 -13.77
C ALA A 186 -5.26 21.15 -14.50
N LEU A 187 -4.74 20.04 -13.94
CA LEU A 187 -4.89 18.72 -14.55
C LEU A 187 -6.36 18.29 -14.58
N SER A 188 -6.75 17.72 -15.71
CA SER A 188 -8.13 17.27 -15.97
C SER A 188 -8.14 16.10 -16.96
N PRO A 189 -9.10 15.17 -16.86
CA PRO A 189 -9.30 14.17 -17.91
C PRO A 189 -9.91 14.77 -19.19
N ARG A 190 -10.35 16.03 -19.17
CA ARG A 190 -10.98 16.75 -20.28
C ARG A 190 -9.95 17.61 -21.04
N THR A 191 -10.16 17.76 -22.34
CA THR A 191 -9.41 18.72 -23.15
C THR A 191 -9.66 20.15 -22.61
N PRO A 192 -8.62 20.92 -22.29
CA PRO A 192 -8.79 22.30 -21.79
C PRO A 192 -9.26 23.24 -22.91
N ALA A 193 -10.00 24.27 -22.53
CA ALA A 193 -10.21 25.43 -23.40
C ALA A 193 -8.92 26.23 -23.57
N VAL A 194 -8.82 27.00 -24.65
CA VAL A 194 -7.69 27.93 -24.84
C VAL A 194 -7.82 29.07 -23.82
N ALA A 195 -6.82 29.17 -22.97
CA ALA A 195 -6.71 30.23 -21.95
C ALA A 195 -5.33 30.91 -21.98
N PHE A 196 -4.55 30.69 -23.03
CA PHE A 196 -3.18 31.20 -23.14
C PHE A 196 -3.15 32.72 -23.38
N ALA A 197 -3.92 33.19 -24.37
CA ALA A 197 -4.11 34.64 -24.65
C ALA A 197 -5.37 34.83 -25.52
N ASP A 198 -5.98 36.02 -25.38
CA ASP A 198 -7.11 36.42 -26.21
C ASP A 198 -6.71 36.54 -27.69
N GLY A 199 -7.55 36.03 -28.57
CA GLY A 199 -7.36 36.09 -30.02
C GLY A 199 -6.34 35.10 -30.60
N LEU A 200 -5.73 34.24 -29.77
CA LEU A 200 -4.83 33.19 -30.23
C LEU A 200 -5.62 31.89 -30.50
N ASP A 201 -5.61 31.44 -31.74
CA ASP A 201 -6.17 30.14 -32.11
C ASP A 201 -5.15 29.01 -31.91
N LEU A 202 -5.45 28.11 -30.99
CA LEU A 202 -4.63 26.92 -30.67
C LEU A 202 -5.49 25.67 -30.86
N PRO A 203 -5.53 25.10 -32.06
CA PRO A 203 -6.37 23.95 -32.35
C PRO A 203 -5.90 22.71 -31.55
N VAL A 204 -6.86 21.90 -31.13
CA VAL A 204 -6.60 20.63 -30.46
C VAL A 204 -5.94 19.66 -31.45
N TYR A 205 -4.70 19.28 -31.19
CA TYR A 205 -3.94 18.35 -32.05
C TYR A 205 -3.92 16.89 -31.53
N SER A 206 -4.30 16.66 -30.26
CA SER A 206 -4.30 15.34 -29.63
C SER A 206 -5.36 15.23 -28.53
N ARG A 207 -5.74 14.00 -28.21
CA ARG A 207 -6.50 13.68 -26.99
C ARG A 207 -5.58 13.66 -25.78
N GLY A 208 -6.14 13.79 -24.56
CA GLY A 208 -5.38 13.71 -23.30
C GLY A 208 -4.65 15.01 -22.92
N LEU A 209 -4.83 16.10 -23.64
CA LEU A 209 -4.19 17.40 -23.36
C LEU A 209 -4.51 17.97 -21.97
N GLY A 210 -5.62 17.56 -21.34
CA GLY A 210 -5.94 17.96 -19.97
C GLY A 210 -4.99 17.39 -18.92
N ALA A 211 -4.27 16.33 -19.24
CA ALA A 211 -3.23 15.75 -18.39
C ALA A 211 -1.80 16.27 -18.74
N LEU A 212 -1.68 17.29 -19.59
CA LEU A 212 -0.38 17.87 -19.92
C LEU A 212 0.28 18.43 -18.65
N GLY A 213 1.51 17.98 -18.38
CA GLY A 213 2.24 18.30 -17.14
C GLY A 213 2.03 17.28 -16.01
N LEU A 214 1.24 16.22 -16.21
CA LEU A 214 1.24 15.08 -15.29
C LEU A 214 2.65 14.48 -15.25
N PRO A 215 3.30 14.41 -14.05
CA PRO A 215 4.68 13.97 -13.97
C PRO A 215 4.84 12.51 -14.40
N GLY A 216 5.92 12.20 -15.12
CA GLY A 216 6.18 10.87 -15.69
C GLY A 216 7.39 10.17 -15.09
N ASP A 217 8.20 10.86 -14.28
CA ASP A 217 9.36 10.26 -13.63
C ASP A 217 8.96 9.35 -12.45
N LEU A 218 9.93 8.57 -11.96
CA LEU A 218 9.71 7.53 -10.95
C LEU A 218 9.93 8.02 -9.52
N SER A 219 10.20 9.32 -9.29
CA SER A 219 10.35 9.86 -7.94
C SER A 219 9.07 9.71 -7.12
N SER A 220 9.21 9.68 -5.81
CA SER A 220 8.09 9.50 -4.89
C SER A 220 6.99 10.54 -5.09
N GLN A 221 7.36 11.83 -5.21
CA GLN A 221 6.41 12.93 -5.40
C GLN A 221 5.67 12.81 -6.74
N SER A 222 6.38 12.47 -7.81
CA SER A 222 5.78 12.30 -9.14
C SER A 222 4.83 11.12 -9.19
N ARG A 223 5.20 9.98 -8.57
CA ARG A 223 4.33 8.81 -8.43
C ARG A 223 3.08 9.13 -7.59
N PHE A 224 3.23 9.93 -6.52
CA PHE A 224 2.08 10.36 -5.71
C PHE A 224 1.07 11.15 -6.54
N VAL A 225 1.53 12.18 -7.27
CA VAL A 225 0.67 13.01 -8.12
C VAL A 225 0.00 12.18 -9.20
N ARG A 226 0.79 11.32 -9.90
CA ARG A 226 0.27 10.48 -10.98
C ARG A 226 -0.74 9.46 -10.46
N ALA A 227 -0.43 8.72 -9.38
CA ALA A 227 -1.34 7.74 -8.81
C ALA A 227 -2.62 8.40 -8.27
N ALA A 228 -2.52 9.58 -7.62
CA ALA A 228 -3.67 10.33 -7.16
C ALA A 228 -4.57 10.77 -8.33
N PHE A 229 -3.99 11.34 -9.40
CA PHE A 229 -4.74 11.74 -10.59
C PHE A 229 -5.44 10.55 -11.24
N VAL A 230 -4.71 9.45 -11.48
CA VAL A 230 -5.28 8.25 -12.11
C VAL A 230 -6.37 7.65 -11.22
N ARG A 231 -6.11 7.45 -9.94
CA ARG A 231 -7.07 6.86 -8.98
C ARG A 231 -8.36 7.67 -8.89
N MET A 232 -8.26 9.00 -8.81
CA MET A 232 -9.43 9.87 -8.63
C MET A 232 -10.28 10.04 -9.89
N ASN A 233 -9.70 9.79 -11.08
CA ASN A 233 -10.40 9.88 -12.36
C ASN A 233 -10.73 8.50 -12.96
N ALA A 234 -10.19 7.41 -12.42
CA ALA A 234 -10.44 6.05 -12.89
C ALA A 234 -11.93 5.71 -12.86
N LYS A 235 -12.36 4.98 -13.90
CA LYS A 235 -13.72 4.45 -14.02
C LYS A 235 -13.63 2.96 -14.25
N SER A 236 -14.44 2.20 -13.53
CA SER A 236 -14.58 0.75 -13.67
C SER A 236 -15.93 0.40 -14.30
N GLY A 237 -16.04 -0.79 -14.86
CA GLY A 237 -17.31 -1.45 -15.09
C GLY A 237 -17.92 -1.96 -13.77
N SER A 238 -19.02 -2.71 -13.88
CA SER A 238 -19.81 -3.17 -12.74
C SER A 238 -19.36 -4.49 -12.13
N SER A 239 -18.54 -5.29 -12.85
CA SER A 239 -18.07 -6.58 -12.34
C SER A 239 -16.84 -6.44 -11.44
N GLU A 240 -16.65 -7.42 -10.57
CA GLU A 240 -15.44 -7.49 -9.73
C GLU A 240 -14.17 -7.61 -10.60
N ALA A 241 -14.20 -8.39 -11.66
CA ALA A 241 -13.06 -8.54 -12.56
C ALA A 241 -12.66 -7.20 -13.21
N GLU A 242 -13.64 -6.38 -13.63
CA GLU A 242 -13.37 -5.04 -14.16
C GLU A 242 -12.83 -4.11 -13.09
N SER A 243 -13.34 -4.18 -11.86
CA SER A 243 -12.86 -3.38 -10.73
C SER A 243 -11.43 -3.74 -10.33
N VAL A 244 -11.12 -5.04 -10.26
CA VAL A 244 -9.76 -5.55 -10.01
C VAL A 244 -8.83 -5.12 -11.14
N GLY A 245 -9.19 -5.34 -12.40
CA GLY A 245 -8.42 -4.89 -13.56
C GLY A 245 -8.14 -3.38 -13.53
N GLN A 246 -9.17 -2.57 -13.22
CA GLN A 246 -9.00 -1.12 -13.09
C GLN A 246 -8.07 -0.73 -11.93
N PHE A 247 -8.10 -1.46 -10.81
CA PHE A 247 -7.17 -1.23 -9.70
C PHE A 247 -5.71 -1.49 -10.13
N PHE A 248 -5.45 -2.57 -10.86
CA PHE A 248 -4.12 -2.83 -11.42
C PHE A 248 -3.69 -1.71 -12.38
N HIS A 249 -4.57 -1.19 -13.24
CA HIS A 249 -4.26 -0.04 -14.11
C HIS A 249 -3.89 1.21 -13.31
N ILE A 250 -4.49 1.46 -12.14
CA ILE A 250 -4.11 2.58 -11.26
C ILE A 250 -2.67 2.42 -10.78
N LEU A 251 -2.30 1.26 -10.26
CA LEU A 251 -0.96 1.03 -9.70
C LEU A 251 0.11 0.82 -10.78
N HIS A 252 -0.22 0.16 -11.90
CA HIS A 252 0.72 0.01 -13.01
C HIS A 252 1.07 1.35 -13.69
N ALA A 253 0.24 2.40 -13.53
CA ALA A 253 0.59 3.75 -13.98
C ALA A 253 1.87 4.31 -13.31
N VAL A 254 2.29 3.72 -12.18
CA VAL A 254 3.47 4.13 -11.40
C VAL A 254 4.41 2.96 -11.08
N GLU A 255 4.33 1.91 -11.89
CA GLU A 255 5.21 0.74 -11.81
C GLU A 255 6.66 1.10 -12.15
N GLN A 256 7.60 0.45 -11.48
CA GLN A 256 9.05 0.63 -11.68
C GLN A 256 9.60 -0.44 -12.62
N GLN A 257 10.10 -0.02 -13.78
CA GLN A 257 10.65 -0.90 -14.79
C GLN A 257 12.15 -1.08 -14.58
N ARG A 258 12.66 -2.30 -14.81
CA ARG A 258 14.08 -2.60 -14.72
C ARG A 258 14.88 -1.75 -15.71
N GLY A 259 15.94 -1.11 -15.22
CA GLY A 259 16.77 -0.22 -16.01
C GLY A 259 16.42 1.26 -15.89
N CYS A 260 15.23 1.61 -15.31
CA CYS A 260 14.79 3.00 -15.20
C CYS A 260 15.11 3.64 -13.82
N CYS A 261 15.46 2.83 -12.82
CA CYS A 261 15.90 3.29 -11.50
C CYS A 261 17.11 2.46 -11.07
N GLU A 262 18.30 2.97 -11.36
CA GLU A 262 19.57 2.31 -11.03
C GLU A 262 19.98 2.64 -9.59
N LEU A 263 20.47 1.62 -8.89
CA LEU A 263 21.01 1.68 -7.54
C LEU A 263 22.51 1.35 -7.56
N ASP A 264 23.20 1.60 -6.46
CA ASP A 264 24.60 1.26 -6.31
C ASP A 264 24.86 -0.24 -6.57
N GLY A 265 25.99 -0.55 -7.20
CA GLY A 265 26.39 -1.92 -7.51
C GLY A 265 25.68 -2.55 -8.71
N GLY A 266 25.10 -1.77 -9.61
CA GLY A 266 24.44 -2.25 -10.83
C GLY A 266 23.11 -2.94 -10.58
N LYS A 267 22.48 -2.69 -9.44
CA LYS A 267 21.14 -3.15 -9.12
C LYS A 267 20.10 -2.18 -9.67
N TYR A 268 18.88 -2.64 -9.78
CA TYR A 268 17.73 -1.83 -10.21
C TYR A 268 16.59 -1.97 -9.22
N GLU A 269 15.93 -0.87 -8.91
CA GLU A 269 14.65 -0.91 -8.24
C GLU A 269 13.57 -1.28 -9.26
N ILE A 270 12.75 -2.28 -8.93
CA ILE A 270 11.65 -2.75 -9.77
C ILE A 270 10.41 -2.98 -8.89
N THR A 271 9.24 -2.96 -9.49
CA THR A 271 8.02 -3.38 -8.80
C THR A 271 8.01 -4.90 -8.67
N LEU A 272 8.40 -5.42 -7.51
CA LEU A 272 8.47 -6.86 -7.26
C LEU A 272 7.09 -7.51 -7.39
N TYR A 273 6.07 -6.87 -6.82
CA TYR A 273 4.68 -7.25 -6.98
C TYR A 273 3.76 -6.03 -6.92
N THR A 274 2.59 -6.18 -7.55
CA THR A 274 1.43 -5.32 -7.36
C THR A 274 0.33 -6.13 -6.68
N SER A 275 -0.26 -5.61 -5.61
CA SER A 275 -1.40 -6.24 -4.92
C SER A 275 -2.68 -5.45 -5.08
N CYS A 276 -3.79 -6.17 -4.99
CA CYS A 276 -5.16 -5.65 -4.93
C CYS A 276 -5.98 -6.58 -4.03
N CYS A 277 -6.50 -6.12 -2.92
CA CYS A 277 -7.42 -6.90 -2.10
C CYS A 277 -8.84 -6.35 -2.24
N ASN A 278 -9.81 -7.19 -2.62
CA ASN A 278 -11.21 -6.89 -2.38
C ASN A 278 -11.46 -7.03 -0.87
N ALA A 279 -11.46 -5.91 -0.18
CA ALA A 279 -11.50 -5.87 1.28
C ALA A 279 -12.85 -6.31 1.85
N ASP A 280 -13.94 -6.13 1.10
CA ASP A 280 -15.27 -6.59 1.52
C ASP A 280 -15.42 -8.12 1.43
N LYS A 281 -14.65 -8.76 0.51
CA LYS A 281 -14.71 -10.20 0.27
C LYS A 281 -13.51 -10.99 0.81
N GLY A 282 -12.45 -10.32 1.25
CA GLY A 282 -11.22 -10.98 1.69
C GLY A 282 -10.48 -11.74 0.60
N ILE A 283 -10.55 -11.28 -0.65
CA ILE A 283 -9.84 -11.90 -1.78
C ILE A 283 -8.63 -11.03 -2.15
N TYR A 284 -7.45 -11.60 -2.01
CA TYR A 284 -6.18 -10.96 -2.31
C TYR A 284 -5.70 -11.35 -3.70
N TYR A 285 -5.59 -10.39 -4.60
CA TYR A 285 -5.10 -10.53 -5.96
C TYR A 285 -3.69 -9.96 -6.06
N TYR A 286 -2.84 -10.56 -6.90
CA TYR A 286 -1.51 -10.04 -7.15
C TYR A 286 -1.01 -10.35 -8.56
N THR A 287 -0.06 -9.54 -9.02
CA THR A 287 0.87 -9.81 -10.12
C THR A 287 2.29 -9.68 -9.60
N THR A 288 3.26 -10.26 -10.29
CA THR A 288 4.69 -10.06 -10.00
C THR A 288 5.41 -9.48 -11.21
N TYR A 289 6.61 -8.97 -11.03
CA TYR A 289 7.41 -8.44 -12.14
C TYR A 289 7.63 -9.46 -13.27
N GLY A 290 7.73 -10.73 -12.94
CA GLY A 290 7.94 -11.83 -13.90
C GLY A 290 6.69 -12.63 -14.23
N ASN A 291 5.50 -12.21 -13.77
CA ASN A 291 4.22 -12.84 -14.09
C ASN A 291 3.09 -11.80 -14.05
N HIS A 292 2.58 -11.44 -15.23
CA HIS A 292 1.48 -10.49 -15.38
C HIS A 292 0.09 -11.12 -15.21
N GLN A 293 0.02 -12.45 -15.10
CA GLN A 293 -1.25 -13.13 -14.81
C GLN A 293 -1.72 -12.77 -13.41
N ILE A 294 -2.91 -12.16 -13.29
CA ILE A 294 -3.53 -11.91 -11.99
C ILE A 294 -3.83 -13.25 -11.32
N THR A 295 -3.23 -13.44 -10.15
CA THR A 295 -3.43 -14.61 -9.28
C THR A 295 -4.20 -14.18 -8.04
N ALA A 296 -5.05 -15.03 -7.49
CA ALA A 296 -5.91 -14.71 -6.36
C ALA A 296 -5.84 -15.77 -5.26
N VAL A 297 -5.94 -15.30 -4.01
CA VAL A 297 -6.14 -16.12 -2.81
C VAL A 297 -7.36 -15.58 -2.06
N ASP A 298 -8.34 -16.45 -1.82
CA ASP A 298 -9.56 -16.13 -1.06
C ASP A 298 -9.41 -16.65 0.37
N MET A 299 -9.29 -15.73 1.34
CA MET A 299 -9.09 -16.11 2.74
C MET A 299 -10.25 -16.91 3.31
N HIS A 300 -11.47 -16.74 2.81
CA HIS A 300 -12.65 -17.45 3.30
C HIS A 300 -12.75 -18.89 2.83
N ARG A 301 -11.86 -19.34 1.94
CA ARG A 301 -11.69 -20.76 1.60
C ARG A 301 -10.77 -21.49 2.57
N GLU A 302 -10.14 -20.74 3.49
CA GLU A 302 -9.24 -21.29 4.49
C GLU A 302 -9.94 -21.45 5.85
N ASN A 303 -9.35 -22.28 6.72
CA ASN A 303 -9.82 -22.42 8.09
C ASN A 303 -9.36 -21.20 8.93
N LEU A 304 -10.20 -20.16 9.00
CA LEU A 304 -9.90 -18.94 9.73
C LEU A 304 -9.90 -19.09 11.26
N ASP A 305 -10.32 -20.24 11.78
CA ASP A 305 -10.24 -20.60 13.20
C ASP A 305 -9.16 -21.67 13.48
N GLY A 306 -8.26 -21.88 12.51
CA GLY A 306 -7.09 -22.75 12.62
C GLY A 306 -6.03 -22.18 13.57
N ASP A 307 -4.97 -22.95 13.79
CA ASP A 307 -3.86 -22.62 14.70
C ASP A 307 -2.55 -22.29 13.95
N ARG A 308 -2.55 -22.33 12.61
CA ARG A 308 -1.37 -22.16 11.77
C ARG A 308 -1.60 -21.13 10.68
N LEU A 309 -0.49 -20.51 10.24
CA LEU A 309 -0.48 -19.71 9.03
C LEU A 309 -0.78 -20.57 7.81
N VAL A 310 -1.56 -20.05 6.87
CA VAL A 310 -1.70 -20.63 5.53
C VAL A 310 -0.89 -19.77 4.56
N ARG A 311 0.00 -20.40 3.79
CA ARG A 311 1.03 -19.70 3.02
C ARG A 311 0.98 -20.13 1.56
N TYR A 312 1.04 -19.15 0.66
CA TYR A 312 0.99 -19.32 -0.78
C TYR A 312 2.22 -18.66 -1.41
N PRO A 313 3.24 -19.45 -1.81
CA PRO A 313 4.37 -18.91 -2.57
C PRO A 313 3.89 -18.22 -3.84
N LEU A 314 4.54 -17.12 -4.20
CA LEU A 314 4.17 -16.37 -5.40
C LEU A 314 4.38 -17.19 -6.67
N VAL A 315 3.40 -17.14 -7.57
CA VAL A 315 3.51 -17.76 -8.89
C VAL A 315 4.60 -17.04 -9.68
N GLN A 316 5.58 -17.81 -10.14
CA GLN A 316 6.73 -17.31 -10.89
C GLN A 316 6.62 -17.71 -12.37
N GLY A 317 7.27 -16.93 -13.21
CA GLY A 317 7.35 -17.18 -14.66
C GLY A 317 6.15 -16.63 -15.41
N GLU A 318 6.44 -15.93 -16.51
CA GLU A 318 5.45 -15.33 -17.37
C GLU A 318 4.57 -16.38 -18.04
N GLN A 319 3.26 -16.18 -18.04
CA GLN A 319 2.28 -17.05 -18.68
C GLN A 319 1.79 -16.41 -19.99
N ILE A 320 2.30 -16.91 -21.10
CA ILE A 320 1.96 -16.44 -22.43
C ILE A 320 0.98 -17.42 -23.08
N ALA A 321 -0.26 -16.98 -23.33
CA ALA A 321 -1.24 -17.76 -24.07
C ALA A 321 -1.04 -17.57 -25.58
N LEU A 322 -0.77 -18.64 -26.30
CA LEU A 322 -0.78 -18.63 -27.76
C LEU A 322 -2.23 -18.83 -28.25
N GLN A 323 -2.64 -18.04 -29.25
CA GLN A 323 -4.01 -18.12 -29.80
C GLN A 323 -4.09 -18.96 -31.06
N ASN A 324 -2.99 -19.45 -31.58
CA ASN A 324 -2.90 -20.27 -32.79
C ASN A 324 -2.27 -21.63 -32.47
#